data_1146b33fd9004ec92915eba5ec315e79
#
_entry.id   1146b33fd9004ec92915eba5ec315e79
#
_cell.length_a   1.000
_cell.length_b   1.000
_cell.length_c   1.000
_cell.angle_alpha   90.00
_cell.angle_beta   90.00
_cell.angle_gamma   90.00
#
_symmetry.space_group_name_H-M   'P 1'
#
loop_
_entity.id
_entity.type
_entity.pdbx_description
1 polymer ?
#
loop_
_entity_poly.entity_id
_entity_poly.type
_entity_poly.pdbx_seq_one_letter_code
_entity_poly.pdbx_strand_id
1 'polypeptide(L)' 'MQKIVFDLTSEFVEVNQLLKLVGLVDSGGAGKNMVASGVVSVDGKQELRKTAKIRSGQTVSVGDLRITVQ' A
#
# COMPACT_ATOMS: atom_id res chain seq x y z
N MET A 1 -9.93 -7.45 -11.76
CA MET A 1 -9.12 -7.30 -10.53
C MET A 1 -7.64 -7.48 -10.86
N GLN A 2 -6.82 -6.52 -10.51
CA GLN A 2 -5.38 -6.60 -10.71
C GLN A 2 -4.70 -7.04 -9.42
N LYS A 3 -3.69 -7.89 -9.56
CA LYS A 3 -2.92 -8.39 -8.43
C LYS A 3 -1.44 -8.09 -8.66
N ILE A 4 -0.80 -7.55 -7.64
CA ILE A 4 0.64 -7.30 -7.64
C ILE A 4 1.24 -8.02 -6.44
N VAL A 5 2.39 -8.63 -6.64
CA VAL A 5 3.17 -9.22 -5.55
C VAL A 5 4.37 -8.31 -5.31
N PHE A 6 4.53 -7.86 -4.07
CA PHE A 6 5.66 -7.04 -3.67
C PHE A 6 6.55 -7.83 -2.72
N ASP A 7 7.80 -8.05 -3.12
CA ASP A 7 8.75 -8.79 -2.29
C ASP A 7 9.43 -7.83 -1.31
N LEU A 8 9.07 -7.95 -0.05
CA LEU A 8 9.61 -7.10 1.00
C LEU A 8 11.01 -7.59 1.38
N THR A 9 11.99 -6.68 1.34
CA THR A 9 13.39 -7.01 1.66
C THR A 9 13.83 -6.45 3.01
N SER A 10 12.91 -5.85 3.76
CA SER A 10 13.15 -5.28 5.08
C SER A 10 12.02 -5.71 6.01
N GLU A 11 12.04 -5.24 7.27
CA GLU A 11 11.00 -5.61 8.23
C GLU A 11 9.62 -5.09 7.84
N PHE A 12 9.57 -3.94 7.21
CA PHE A 12 8.31 -3.30 6.80
C PHE A 12 8.58 -2.31 5.69
N VAL A 13 7.49 -1.88 5.06
CA VAL A 13 7.49 -0.74 4.14
C VAL A 13 6.34 0.16 4.53
N GLU A 14 6.54 1.47 4.48
CA GLU A 14 5.43 2.40 4.73
C GLU A 14 4.44 2.33 3.58
N VAL A 15 3.14 2.39 3.91
CA VAL A 15 2.10 2.20 2.90
C VAL A 15 2.20 3.21 1.76
N ASN A 16 2.52 4.48 2.07
CA ASN A 16 2.68 5.50 1.04
C ASN A 16 3.86 5.19 0.10
N GLN A 17 4.93 4.63 0.63
CA GLN A 17 6.08 4.22 -0.17
C GLN A 17 5.76 2.99 -1.00
N LEU A 18 5.00 2.05 -0.45
CA LEU A 18 4.56 0.86 -1.19
C LEU A 18 3.77 1.27 -2.44
N LEU A 19 2.86 2.22 -2.30
CA LEU A 19 2.07 2.71 -3.44
C LEU A 19 2.95 3.31 -4.54
N LYS A 20 4.03 3.99 -4.15
CA LYS A 20 5.01 4.51 -5.09
C LYS A 20 5.80 3.39 -5.74
N LEU A 21 6.28 2.44 -4.97
CA LEU A 21 7.14 1.36 -5.47
C LEU A 21 6.42 0.45 -6.47
N VAL A 22 5.11 0.27 -6.31
CA VAL A 22 4.34 -0.52 -7.28
C VAL A 22 3.87 0.30 -8.47
N GLY A 23 4.21 1.59 -8.51
CA GLY A 23 3.90 2.45 -9.66
C GLY A 23 2.50 3.03 -9.67
N LEU A 24 1.76 2.93 -8.58
CA LEU A 24 0.41 3.47 -8.51
C LEU A 24 0.40 4.99 -8.37
N VAL A 25 1.44 5.54 -7.74
CA VAL A 25 1.64 6.99 -7.59
C VAL A 25 3.08 7.33 -7.93
N ASP A 26 3.35 8.62 -8.20
CA ASP A 26 4.66 9.08 -8.64
C ASP A 26 5.61 9.41 -7.49
N SER A 27 5.08 9.63 -6.29
CA SER A 27 5.89 10.07 -5.16
C SER A 27 5.29 9.59 -3.85
N GLY A 28 6.10 9.62 -2.78
CA GLY A 28 5.63 9.33 -1.44
C GLY A 28 4.56 10.30 -0.98
N GLY A 29 4.67 11.59 -1.37
CA GLY A 29 3.64 12.58 -1.06
C GLY A 29 2.31 12.28 -1.72
N ALA A 30 2.32 11.85 -2.97
CA ALA A 30 1.10 11.42 -3.66
C ALA A 30 0.52 10.18 -2.99
N GLY A 31 1.38 9.26 -2.51
CA GLY A 31 0.94 8.10 -1.75
C GLY A 31 0.24 8.50 -0.46
N LYS A 32 0.78 9.48 0.27
CA LYS A 32 0.15 9.98 1.49
C LYS A 32 -1.24 10.56 1.21
N ASN A 33 -1.37 11.31 0.12
CA ASN A 33 -2.67 11.89 -0.26
C ASN A 33 -3.66 10.78 -0.61
N MET A 34 -3.24 9.73 -1.28
CA MET A 34 -4.09 8.61 -1.62
C MET A 34 -4.59 7.91 -0.36
N VAL A 35 -3.73 7.66 0.61
CA VAL A 35 -4.13 7.04 1.88
C VAL A 35 -5.12 7.94 2.61
N ALA A 36 -4.85 9.23 2.66
CA ALA A 36 -5.72 10.19 3.35
C ALA A 36 -7.11 10.30 2.72
N SER A 37 -7.23 9.98 1.43
CA SER A 37 -8.52 10.04 0.73
C SER A 37 -9.46 8.88 1.09
N GLY A 38 -8.96 7.85 1.80
CA GLY A 38 -9.78 6.76 2.29
C GLY A 38 -9.96 5.61 1.31
N VAL A 39 -9.22 5.58 0.19
CA VAL A 39 -9.37 4.53 -0.82
C VAL A 39 -8.46 3.33 -0.59
N VAL A 40 -7.61 3.39 0.43
CA VAL A 40 -6.62 2.34 0.71
C VAL A 40 -7.11 1.48 1.87
N SER A 41 -7.04 0.16 1.70
CA SER A 41 -7.36 -0.80 2.75
C SER A 41 -6.19 -1.72 2.98
N VAL A 42 -5.99 -2.15 4.22
CA VAL A 42 -4.97 -3.13 4.61
C VAL A 42 -5.69 -4.29 5.27
N ASP A 43 -5.52 -5.49 4.73
CA ASP A 43 -6.17 -6.71 5.22
C ASP A 43 -7.69 -6.53 5.37
N GLY A 44 -8.30 -5.81 4.42
CA GLY A 44 -9.73 -5.60 4.36
C GLY A 44 -10.25 -4.44 5.21
N LYS A 45 -9.37 -3.71 5.91
CA LYS A 45 -9.76 -2.58 6.74
C LYS A 45 -9.23 -1.28 6.16
N GLN A 46 -10.06 -0.23 6.14
CA GLN A 46 -9.63 1.08 5.67
C GLN A 46 -8.43 1.56 6.48
N GLU A 47 -7.39 2.01 5.80
CA GLU A 47 -6.20 2.55 6.44
C GLU A 47 -6.10 4.04 6.14
N LEU A 48 -6.10 4.86 7.19
CA LEU A 48 -6.00 6.32 7.06
C LEU A 48 -4.65 6.86 7.54
N ARG A 49 -3.83 6.03 8.17
CA ARG A 49 -2.48 6.44 8.58
C ARG A 49 -1.59 6.47 7.35
N LYS A 50 -1.09 7.64 7.02
CA LYS A 50 -0.35 7.90 5.78
C LYS A 50 0.94 7.10 5.67
N THR A 51 1.56 6.78 6.80
CA THR A 51 2.84 6.06 6.87
C THR A 51 2.71 4.76 7.64
N ALA A 52 1.54 4.13 7.59
CA ALA A 52 1.31 2.84 8.24
C ALA A 52 2.36 1.82 7.78
N LYS A 53 2.88 1.03 8.71
CA LYS A 53 3.90 0.03 8.42
C LYS A 53 3.24 -1.23 7.90
N ILE A 54 3.63 -1.64 6.71
CA ILE A 54 3.13 -2.85 6.06
C ILE A 54 4.22 -3.91 6.14
N ARG A 55 3.85 -5.10 6.60
CA ARG A 55 4.78 -6.21 6.80
C ARG A 55 4.43 -7.37 5.89
N SER A 56 5.35 -8.33 5.79
CA SER A 56 5.11 -9.57 5.03
C SER A 56 3.84 -10.25 5.52
N GLY A 57 3.05 -10.76 4.60
CA GLY A 57 1.80 -11.43 4.90
C GLY A 57 0.58 -10.53 4.84
N GLN A 58 0.77 -9.22 4.71
CA GLN A 58 -0.36 -8.30 4.60
C GLN A 58 -0.72 -8.03 3.14
N THR A 59 -1.98 -7.65 2.92
CA THR A 59 -2.49 -7.31 1.60
C THR A 59 -3.02 -5.88 1.63
N VAL A 60 -2.55 -5.06 0.70
CA VAL A 60 -2.99 -3.68 0.55
C VAL A 60 -3.87 -3.60 -0.69
N SER A 61 -5.04 -3.02 -0.54
CA SER A 61 -6.02 -2.91 -1.63
C SER A 61 -6.34 -1.45 -1.92
N VAL A 62 -6.40 -1.13 -3.21
CA VAL A 62 -6.81 0.21 -3.68
C VAL A 62 -7.75 -0.02 -4.87
N GLY A 63 -9.05 0.21 -4.67
CA GLY A 63 -10.03 -0.12 -5.71
C GLY A 63 -9.95 -1.59 -6.08
N ASP A 64 -9.74 -1.86 -7.38
CA ASP A 64 -9.62 -3.23 -7.89
C ASP A 64 -8.21 -3.79 -7.81
N LEU A 65 -7.25 -2.98 -7.38
CA LEU A 65 -5.87 -3.41 -7.26
C LEU A 65 -5.63 -4.05 -5.90
N ARG A 66 -4.95 -5.18 -5.90
CA ARG A 66 -4.57 -5.87 -4.66
C ARG A 66 -3.07 -6.14 -4.67
N ILE A 67 -2.39 -5.67 -3.64
CA ILE A 67 -0.94 -5.80 -3.48
C ILE A 67 -0.69 -6.79 -2.36
N THR A 68 -0.13 -7.94 -2.69
CA THR A 68 0.24 -8.94 -1.69
C THR A 68 1.70 -8.71 -1.31
N VAL A 69 1.97 -8.47 -0.04
CA VAL A 69 3.33 -8.23 0.47
C VAL A 69 3.89 -9.55 1.00
N GLN A 70 5.00 -9.96 0.44
CA GLN A 70 5.68 -11.22 0.82
C GLN A 70 6.96 -10.96 1.59
#